data_29c83e5d291096e1e6350b0ae17997df
#
_entry.id   29c83e5d291096e1e6350b0ae17997df
#
_cell.length_a   1.000
_cell.length_b   1.000
_cell.length_c   1.000
_cell.angle_alpha   90.00
_cell.angle_beta   90.00
_cell.angle_gamma   90.00
#
_symmetry.space_group_name_H-M   'P 1'
#
loop_
_entity.id
_entity.type
_entity.pdbx_description
1 polymer ?
#
loop_
_entity_poly.entity_id
_entity_poly.type
_entity_poly.pdbx_seq_one_letter_code
_entity_poly.pdbx_strand_id
1 'polypeptide(L)'
;MKLPKDVKIIKGDHGNVRARMEREDVVYQRKAGKNLHIRFIYPQQDRVERKYPLIMHIQGSAWFEQNLNDHLLDFKEIVTAGYVVAIVEYLPVPYGIFPSQVEDAKTAMRYITKHADDHLIDPDNLFVMGDSSGGHTALMCWATWNTNKLDTTTQPLPQIRAFIDLYGVVDLATLSEDHRDENYESIGTPEAQLLGGYTPTQNPKAAQKASVLHYITESTQTDPLLILHGTKDSLVPFNQSVRLFVHSQKMNQKVTFYAVEDADHGQSVFYNEQTMQVIIDFLDKHKTSNYDWF
;
A
#
# COMPACT_ATOMS: atom_id res chain seq x y z
N MET A 1 12.27 47.64 -14.87
CA MET A 1 12.34 48.25 -13.50
C MET A 1 13.72 47.94 -12.94
N LYS A 2 14.51 48.97 -12.52
CA LYS A 2 15.80 48.74 -11.83
C LYS A 2 15.49 48.47 -10.35
N LEU A 3 15.88 47.34 -9.85
CA LEU A 3 15.75 47.01 -8.43
C LEU A 3 16.73 47.87 -7.58
N PRO A 4 16.35 48.28 -6.37
CA PRO A 4 17.25 48.95 -5.42
C PRO A 4 18.50 48.12 -5.13
N LYS A 5 19.61 48.77 -4.78
CA LYS A 5 20.94 48.15 -4.64
C LYS A 5 21.00 47.01 -3.61
N ASP A 6 20.14 47.03 -2.59
CA ASP A 6 20.16 46.08 -1.49
C ASP A 6 19.08 44.96 -1.61
N VAL A 7 18.36 44.91 -2.74
CA VAL A 7 17.36 43.87 -2.98
C VAL A 7 18.06 42.57 -3.40
N LYS A 8 17.88 41.52 -2.59
CA LYS A 8 18.34 40.17 -2.92
C LYS A 8 17.35 39.53 -3.88
N ILE A 9 17.85 38.91 -4.93
CA ILE A 9 17.04 38.21 -5.95
C ILE A 9 17.11 36.72 -5.70
N ILE A 10 15.93 36.08 -5.57
CA ILE A 10 15.77 34.64 -5.65
C ILE A 10 15.33 34.35 -7.08
N LYS A 11 16.05 33.46 -7.78
CA LYS A 11 15.62 32.99 -9.09
C LYS A 11 14.35 32.18 -8.91
N GLY A 12 13.30 32.55 -9.64
CA GLY A 12 12.07 31.75 -9.67
C GLY A 12 12.32 30.42 -10.39
N ASP A 13 11.98 29.33 -9.74
CA ASP A 13 11.88 28.02 -10.36
C ASP A 13 10.38 27.71 -10.52
N HIS A 14 9.95 27.61 -11.77
CA HIS A 14 8.54 27.34 -12.11
C HIS A 14 8.26 25.86 -12.34
N GLY A 15 9.29 25.00 -12.19
CA GLY A 15 9.19 23.54 -12.33
C GLY A 15 8.78 22.81 -11.04
N ASN A 16 8.79 23.50 -9.89
CA ASN A 16 8.50 22.87 -8.60
C ASN A 16 7.05 22.41 -8.50
N VAL A 17 6.88 21.13 -8.11
CA VAL A 17 5.60 20.53 -7.78
C VAL A 17 5.37 20.65 -6.27
N ARG A 18 4.17 21.04 -5.88
CA ARG A 18 3.72 21.10 -4.49
C ARG A 18 2.72 19.99 -4.22
N ALA A 19 2.59 19.56 -2.98
CA ALA A 19 1.52 18.66 -2.55
C ALA A 19 0.27 19.48 -2.16
N ARG A 20 -0.91 19.00 -2.58
CA ARG A 20 -2.23 19.57 -2.23
C ARG A 20 -3.14 18.44 -1.76
N MET A 21 -3.93 18.67 -0.73
CA MET A 21 -5.02 17.76 -0.31
C MET A 21 -6.38 18.33 -0.66
N GLU A 22 -7.35 17.47 -0.88
CA GLU A 22 -8.75 17.85 -0.91
C GLU A 22 -9.22 18.26 0.50
N ARG A 23 -10.27 19.04 0.54
CA ARG A 23 -10.83 19.51 1.81
C ARG A 23 -11.61 18.40 2.54
N GLU A 24 -12.26 17.53 1.80
CA GLU A 24 -13.14 16.48 2.32
C GLU A 24 -12.70 15.13 1.77
N ASP A 25 -12.83 14.11 2.63
CA ASP A 25 -12.59 12.73 2.24
C ASP A 25 -13.79 12.18 1.47
N VAL A 26 -13.52 11.33 0.51
CA VAL A 26 -14.55 10.73 -0.34
C VAL A 26 -15.05 9.44 0.29
N VAL A 27 -16.37 9.30 0.47
CA VAL A 27 -16.98 8.03 0.87
C VAL A 27 -17.08 7.13 -0.36
N TYR A 28 -16.28 6.07 -0.42
CA TYR A 28 -16.30 5.12 -1.53
C TYR A 28 -17.23 3.93 -1.30
N GLN A 29 -17.48 3.61 -0.03
CA GLN A 29 -18.34 2.49 0.35
C GLN A 29 -19.03 2.74 1.69
N ARG A 30 -20.23 2.15 1.85
CA ARG A 30 -20.89 2.01 3.14
C ARG A 30 -21.06 0.53 3.45
N LYS A 31 -20.49 0.06 4.57
CA LYS A 31 -20.45 -1.36 4.95
C LYS A 31 -20.59 -1.50 6.46
N ALA A 32 -21.43 -2.42 6.93
CA ALA A 32 -21.68 -2.66 8.36
C ALA A 32 -21.99 -1.37 9.18
N GLY A 33 -22.72 -0.41 8.59
CA GLY A 33 -23.09 0.86 9.24
C GLY A 33 -21.96 1.90 9.30
N LYS A 34 -20.78 1.62 8.76
CA LYS A 34 -19.64 2.54 8.69
C LYS A 34 -19.49 3.08 7.27
N ASN A 35 -19.05 4.35 7.16
CA ASN A 35 -18.56 4.91 5.92
C ASN A 35 -17.06 4.59 5.82
N LEU A 36 -16.62 4.12 4.67
CA LEU A 36 -15.21 3.93 4.34
C LEU A 36 -14.78 5.02 3.38
N HIS A 37 -13.67 5.67 3.68
CA HIS A 37 -13.24 6.87 2.99
C HIS A 37 -11.96 6.66 2.18
N ILE A 38 -11.76 7.55 1.23
CA ILE A 38 -10.51 7.76 0.52
C ILE A 38 -10.10 9.21 0.72
N ARG A 39 -8.85 9.42 1.12
CA ARG A 39 -8.19 10.73 1.14
C ARG A 39 -7.20 10.82 0.00
N PHE A 40 -7.31 11.88 -0.81
CA PHE A 40 -6.43 12.12 -1.93
C PHE A 40 -5.41 13.23 -1.61
N ILE A 41 -4.16 12.98 -2.01
CA ILE A 41 -3.07 13.97 -2.01
C ILE A 41 -2.60 14.11 -3.46
N TYR A 42 -2.58 15.33 -3.97
CA TYR A 42 -2.32 15.62 -5.37
C TYR A 42 -1.02 16.37 -5.58
N PRO A 43 -0.29 16.07 -6.66
CA PRO A 43 0.71 16.99 -7.20
C PRO A 43 0.03 18.28 -7.68
N GLN A 44 0.58 19.41 -7.33
CA GLN A 44 0.13 20.71 -7.83
C GLN A 44 1.29 21.44 -8.47
N GLN A 45 1.23 21.60 -9.79
CA GLN A 45 2.15 22.40 -10.56
C GLN A 45 1.43 23.62 -11.11
N ASP A 46 2.06 24.80 -11.01
CA ASP A 46 1.47 26.05 -11.49
C ASP A 46 1.22 25.98 -13.01
N ARG A 47 -0.02 26.25 -13.44
CA ARG A 47 -0.45 26.35 -14.86
C ARG A 47 -0.41 25.04 -15.65
N VAL A 48 -0.37 23.88 -15.02
CA VAL A 48 -0.42 22.57 -15.70
C VAL A 48 -1.62 21.80 -15.18
N GLU A 49 -2.56 21.51 -16.08
CA GLU A 49 -3.63 20.55 -15.85
C GLU A 49 -3.30 19.28 -16.61
N ARG A 50 -3.09 18.17 -15.90
CA ARG A 50 -2.81 16.87 -16.49
C ARG A 50 -3.26 15.76 -15.54
N LYS A 51 -3.41 14.56 -16.10
CA LYS A 51 -3.59 13.35 -15.31
C LYS A 51 -2.25 12.86 -14.76
N TYR A 52 -2.30 12.23 -13.61
CA TYR A 52 -1.14 11.72 -12.90
C TYR A 52 -1.28 10.23 -12.62
N PRO A 53 -0.19 9.45 -12.61
CA PRO A 53 -0.21 8.10 -12.07
C PRO A 53 -0.69 8.11 -10.62
N LEU A 54 -1.31 7.00 -10.19
CA LEU A 54 -1.88 6.89 -8.84
C LEU A 54 -1.23 5.77 -8.05
N ILE A 55 -0.98 6.04 -6.77
CA ILE A 55 -0.70 5.02 -5.75
C ILE A 55 -1.90 4.95 -4.80
N MET A 56 -2.57 3.81 -4.75
CA MET A 56 -3.51 3.50 -3.68
C MET A 56 -2.72 2.95 -2.49
N HIS A 57 -2.71 3.69 -1.39
CA HIS A 57 -2.05 3.29 -0.14
C HIS A 57 -3.07 2.69 0.83
N ILE A 58 -2.80 1.47 1.28
CA ILE A 58 -3.58 0.75 2.28
C ILE A 58 -2.83 0.87 3.60
N GLN A 59 -3.40 1.63 4.54
CA GLN A 59 -2.74 1.98 5.78
C GLN A 59 -2.66 0.81 6.76
N GLY A 60 -1.51 0.68 7.43
CA GLY A 60 -1.31 -0.21 8.57
C GLY A 60 -2.04 0.31 9.83
N SER A 61 -2.67 -0.59 10.57
CA SER A 61 -3.39 -0.29 11.82
C SER A 61 -3.62 -1.56 12.66
N ALA A 62 -2.84 -2.61 12.43
CA ALA A 62 -3.13 -3.95 12.97
C ALA A 62 -4.57 -4.41 12.64
N TRP A 63 -5.05 -4.07 11.45
CA TRP A 63 -6.41 -4.26 10.93
C TRP A 63 -7.53 -3.57 11.74
N PHE A 64 -7.19 -2.77 12.76
CA PHE A 64 -8.13 -1.93 13.49
C PHE A 64 -8.48 -0.65 12.70
N GLU A 65 -9.14 0.31 13.35
CA GLU A 65 -9.53 1.58 12.74
C GLU A 65 -8.30 2.37 12.27
N GLN A 66 -8.35 2.84 11.02
CA GLN A 66 -7.28 3.60 10.40
C GLN A 66 -7.41 5.09 10.74
N ASN A 67 -6.30 5.81 10.65
CA ASN A 67 -6.25 7.26 10.78
C ASN A 67 -5.70 7.88 9.49
N LEU A 68 -6.58 8.41 8.65
CA LEU A 68 -6.18 9.01 7.37
C LEU A 68 -5.24 10.23 7.50
N ASN A 69 -4.97 10.72 8.74
CA ASN A 69 -4.00 11.77 8.99
C ASN A 69 -2.56 11.25 9.13
N ASP A 70 -2.38 9.95 9.37
CA ASP A 70 -1.05 9.37 9.44
C ASP A 70 -0.40 9.35 8.06
N HIS A 71 0.92 9.48 7.99
CA HIS A 71 1.73 9.46 6.77
C HIS A 71 1.45 10.57 5.74
N LEU A 72 0.60 11.57 6.04
CA LEU A 72 0.30 12.65 5.09
C LEU A 72 1.54 13.42 4.63
N LEU A 73 2.47 13.67 5.55
CA LEU A 73 3.71 14.38 5.24
C LEU A 73 4.78 13.43 4.69
N ASP A 74 4.69 12.16 5.03
CA ASP A 74 5.63 11.12 4.60
C ASP A 74 5.52 10.85 3.08
N PHE A 75 4.34 11.08 2.49
CA PHE A 75 4.14 10.94 1.03
C PHE A 75 4.52 12.17 0.21
N LYS A 76 5.08 13.20 0.82
CA LYS A 76 5.42 14.44 0.12
C LYS A 76 6.34 14.19 -1.07
N GLU A 77 7.39 13.38 -0.91
CA GLU A 77 8.36 13.07 -1.96
C GLU A 77 7.68 12.37 -3.16
N ILE A 78 6.84 11.37 -2.90
CA ILE A 78 6.06 10.67 -3.92
C ILE A 78 5.12 11.63 -4.67
N VAL A 79 4.42 12.48 -3.92
CA VAL A 79 3.49 13.45 -4.52
C VAL A 79 4.24 14.50 -5.35
N THR A 80 5.38 15.00 -4.86
CA THR A 80 6.19 15.98 -5.60
C THR A 80 6.92 15.34 -6.79
N ALA A 81 7.13 14.03 -6.78
CA ALA A 81 7.56 13.25 -7.95
C ALA A 81 6.46 13.07 -9.00
N GLY A 82 5.23 13.54 -8.72
CA GLY A 82 4.16 13.58 -9.70
C GLY A 82 3.17 12.41 -9.64
N TYR A 83 3.01 11.80 -8.48
CA TYR A 83 2.03 10.74 -8.23
C TYR A 83 0.88 11.28 -7.37
N VAL A 84 -0.37 10.94 -7.72
CA VAL A 84 -1.49 11.07 -6.78
C VAL A 84 -1.38 9.94 -5.77
N VAL A 85 -1.54 10.24 -4.48
CA VAL A 85 -1.66 9.23 -3.43
C VAL A 85 -3.10 9.21 -2.93
N ALA A 86 -3.73 8.03 -2.94
CA ALA A 86 -5.04 7.77 -2.38
C ALA A 86 -4.91 6.89 -1.15
N ILE A 87 -5.03 7.45 0.05
CA ILE A 87 -5.04 6.69 1.31
C ILE A 87 -6.45 6.14 1.52
N VAL A 88 -6.59 4.82 1.65
CA VAL A 88 -7.90 4.17 1.72
C VAL A 88 -8.14 3.53 3.08
N GLU A 89 -9.36 3.69 3.59
CA GLU A 89 -9.86 2.93 4.72
C GLU A 89 -10.38 1.56 4.26
N TYR A 90 -10.36 0.60 5.16
CA TYR A 90 -11.05 -0.68 5.06
C TYR A 90 -11.89 -0.91 6.31
N LEU A 91 -12.86 -1.81 6.26
CA LEU A 91 -13.68 -2.15 7.42
C LEU A 91 -12.81 -2.79 8.50
N PRO A 92 -12.65 -2.13 9.66
CA PRO A 92 -11.76 -2.59 10.71
C PRO A 92 -12.32 -3.82 11.44
N VAL A 93 -11.42 -4.62 12.04
CA VAL A 93 -11.84 -5.63 13.00
C VAL A 93 -12.47 -4.95 14.24
N PRO A 94 -13.45 -5.57 14.91
CA PRO A 94 -14.06 -6.86 14.62
C PRO A 94 -15.22 -6.79 13.62
N TYR A 95 -15.52 -5.62 13.04
CA TYR A 95 -16.66 -5.44 12.11
C TYR A 95 -16.40 -6.12 10.75
N GLY A 96 -15.14 -6.14 10.32
CA GLY A 96 -14.67 -6.82 9.12
C GLY A 96 -13.57 -7.83 9.45
N ILE A 97 -13.89 -9.13 9.38
CA ILE A 97 -12.89 -10.19 9.45
C ILE A 97 -12.35 -10.50 8.06
N PHE A 98 -11.20 -11.19 7.97
CA PHE A 98 -10.65 -11.62 6.68
C PHE A 98 -11.71 -12.43 5.86
N PRO A 99 -11.91 -12.14 4.57
CA PRO A 99 -11.09 -11.30 3.66
C PRO A 99 -11.61 -9.86 3.46
N SER A 100 -12.42 -9.32 4.36
CA SER A 100 -13.09 -8.03 4.21
C SER A 100 -12.16 -6.89 3.77
N GLN A 101 -10.92 -6.83 4.29
CA GLN A 101 -9.93 -5.79 4.00
C GLN A 101 -9.50 -5.83 2.52
N VAL A 102 -9.32 -7.04 1.98
CA VAL A 102 -8.94 -7.26 0.58
C VAL A 102 -10.09 -6.87 -0.37
N GLU A 103 -11.32 -7.26 0.00
CA GLU A 103 -12.54 -6.90 -0.74
C GLU A 103 -12.74 -5.39 -0.78
N ASP A 104 -12.50 -4.70 0.33
CA ASP A 104 -12.63 -3.26 0.46
C ASP A 104 -11.57 -2.53 -0.38
N ALA A 105 -10.31 -2.99 -0.36
CA ALA A 105 -9.23 -2.46 -1.19
C ALA A 105 -9.55 -2.59 -2.69
N LYS A 106 -10.06 -3.75 -3.13
CA LYS A 106 -10.51 -3.97 -4.51
C LYS A 106 -11.67 -3.05 -4.90
N THR A 107 -12.61 -2.85 -3.96
CA THR A 107 -13.76 -1.94 -4.14
C THR A 107 -13.30 -0.48 -4.24
N ALA A 108 -12.36 -0.06 -3.39
CA ALA A 108 -11.76 1.27 -3.43
C ALA A 108 -11.08 1.55 -4.78
N MET A 109 -10.30 0.59 -5.31
CA MET A 109 -9.65 0.76 -6.60
C MET A 109 -10.65 0.86 -7.76
N ARG A 110 -11.75 0.09 -7.74
CA ARG A 110 -12.83 0.26 -8.73
C ARG A 110 -13.48 1.64 -8.64
N TYR A 111 -13.71 2.13 -7.42
CA TYR A 111 -14.21 3.49 -7.22
C TYR A 111 -13.27 4.54 -7.80
N ILE A 112 -11.98 4.47 -7.44
CA ILE A 112 -10.94 5.36 -7.94
C ILE A 112 -10.91 5.37 -9.46
N THR A 113 -10.91 4.20 -10.08
CA THR A 113 -10.84 4.08 -11.56
C THR A 113 -12.09 4.65 -12.23
N LYS A 114 -13.27 4.41 -11.65
CA LYS A 114 -14.53 4.95 -12.15
C LYS A 114 -14.58 6.49 -12.11
N HIS A 115 -13.90 7.10 -11.13
CA HIS A 115 -13.85 8.54 -10.90
C HIS A 115 -12.47 9.14 -11.25
N ALA A 116 -11.72 8.47 -12.12
CA ALA A 116 -10.35 8.87 -12.47
C ALA A 116 -10.27 10.29 -13.04
N ASP A 117 -11.24 10.70 -13.86
CA ASP A 117 -11.30 12.05 -14.43
C ASP A 117 -11.54 13.13 -13.37
N ASP A 118 -12.39 12.85 -12.39
CA ASP A 118 -12.72 13.78 -11.29
C ASP A 118 -11.49 14.06 -10.41
N HIS A 119 -10.57 13.09 -10.35
CA HIS A 119 -9.38 13.12 -9.50
C HIS A 119 -8.06 13.27 -10.27
N LEU A 120 -8.10 13.66 -11.55
CA LEU A 120 -6.92 13.86 -12.40
C LEU A 120 -6.01 12.61 -12.44
N ILE A 121 -6.59 11.42 -12.42
CA ILE A 121 -5.86 10.15 -12.37
C ILE A 121 -5.70 9.60 -13.80
N ASP A 122 -4.50 9.10 -14.08
CA ASP A 122 -4.22 8.30 -15.26
C ASP A 122 -4.56 6.82 -14.98
N PRO A 123 -5.63 6.27 -15.54
CA PRO A 123 -6.07 4.91 -15.27
C PRO A 123 -5.13 3.83 -15.83
N ASP A 124 -4.19 4.21 -16.70
CA ASP A 124 -3.19 3.29 -17.25
C ASP A 124 -1.96 3.14 -16.35
N ASN A 125 -1.84 3.96 -15.31
CA ASN A 125 -0.70 3.98 -14.39
C ASN A 125 -1.16 3.92 -12.92
N LEU A 126 -1.68 2.77 -12.52
CA LEU A 126 -2.19 2.49 -11.18
C LEU A 126 -1.23 1.56 -10.43
N PHE A 127 -0.99 1.89 -9.16
CA PHE A 127 -0.12 1.16 -8.25
C PHE A 127 -0.84 0.93 -6.92
N VAL A 128 -0.44 -0.12 -6.20
CA VAL A 128 -0.95 -0.42 -4.85
C VAL A 128 0.22 -0.51 -3.90
N MET A 129 0.13 0.17 -2.77
CA MET A 129 1.11 0.13 -1.68
C MET A 129 0.39 -0.11 -0.36
N GLY A 130 1.07 -0.75 0.59
CA GLY A 130 0.59 -0.86 1.96
C GLY A 130 1.73 -1.07 2.94
N ASP A 131 1.46 -0.74 4.19
CA ASP A 131 2.39 -0.91 5.31
C ASP A 131 1.80 -1.79 6.41
N SER A 132 2.62 -2.59 7.10
CA SER A 132 2.18 -3.42 8.24
C SER A 132 0.96 -4.30 7.88
N SER A 133 -0.16 -4.19 8.60
CA SER A 133 -1.43 -4.86 8.26
C SER A 133 -2.02 -4.40 6.93
N GLY A 134 -1.76 -3.17 6.51
CA GLY A 134 -2.06 -2.68 5.16
C GLY A 134 -1.13 -3.32 4.12
N GLY A 135 0.13 -3.57 4.47
CA GLY A 135 1.08 -4.37 3.68
C GLY A 135 0.57 -5.79 3.45
N HIS A 136 0.08 -6.47 4.50
CA HIS A 136 -0.61 -7.75 4.35
C HIS A 136 -1.77 -7.65 3.34
N THR A 137 -2.63 -6.64 3.47
CA THR A 137 -3.77 -6.45 2.57
C THR A 137 -3.32 -6.18 1.13
N ALA A 138 -2.27 -5.38 0.93
CA ALA A 138 -1.67 -5.13 -0.38
C ALA A 138 -1.06 -6.40 -0.99
N LEU A 139 -0.37 -7.22 -0.19
CA LEU A 139 0.18 -8.51 -0.61
C LEU A 139 -0.92 -9.52 -0.96
N MET A 140 -2.03 -9.56 -0.20
CA MET A 140 -3.19 -10.38 -0.54
C MET A 140 -3.84 -9.90 -1.85
N CYS A 141 -3.93 -8.59 -2.08
CA CYS A 141 -4.33 -8.02 -3.37
C CYS A 141 -3.36 -8.47 -4.47
N TRP A 142 -2.05 -8.33 -4.30
CA TRP A 142 -1.03 -8.77 -5.26
C TRP A 142 -1.21 -10.23 -5.68
N ALA A 143 -1.40 -11.10 -4.71
CA ALA A 143 -1.54 -12.54 -4.94
C ALA A 143 -2.87 -12.94 -5.62
N THR A 144 -3.90 -12.09 -5.56
CA THR A 144 -5.26 -12.42 -6.01
C THR A 144 -5.86 -11.42 -7.00
N TRP A 145 -5.10 -10.40 -7.44
CA TRP A 145 -5.62 -9.33 -8.30
C TRP A 145 -6.09 -9.84 -9.66
N ASN A 146 -5.27 -10.65 -10.27
CA ASN A 146 -5.54 -11.23 -11.59
C ASN A 146 -6.38 -12.52 -11.51
N THR A 147 -7.13 -12.69 -10.42
CA THR A 147 -8.02 -13.83 -10.19
C THR A 147 -9.38 -13.33 -9.67
N ASN A 148 -10.38 -14.23 -9.63
CA ASN A 148 -11.68 -13.93 -9.03
C ASN A 148 -11.72 -14.27 -7.51
N LYS A 149 -10.55 -14.48 -6.87
CA LYS A 149 -10.49 -14.83 -5.44
C LYS A 149 -10.54 -13.56 -4.58
N LEU A 150 -11.11 -13.70 -3.39
CA LEU A 150 -11.20 -12.64 -2.37
C LEU A 150 -11.79 -11.34 -2.96
N ASP A 151 -12.93 -11.49 -3.62
CA ASP A 151 -13.67 -10.39 -4.25
C ASP A 151 -15.17 -10.60 -4.07
N THR A 152 -15.91 -9.53 -3.84
CA THR A 152 -17.37 -9.57 -3.64
C THR A 152 -18.15 -9.49 -4.95
N THR A 153 -17.49 -9.22 -6.06
CA THR A 153 -18.10 -9.02 -7.37
C THR A 153 -17.26 -9.62 -8.49
N THR A 154 -17.91 -9.91 -9.60
CA THR A 154 -17.26 -10.35 -10.84
C THR A 154 -16.90 -9.19 -11.77
N GLN A 155 -17.12 -7.93 -11.35
CA GLN A 155 -16.70 -6.78 -12.14
C GLN A 155 -15.17 -6.77 -12.28
N PRO A 156 -14.63 -6.51 -13.48
CA PRO A 156 -13.20 -6.51 -13.70
C PRO A 156 -12.49 -5.48 -12.82
N LEU A 157 -11.31 -5.84 -12.35
CA LEU A 157 -10.37 -4.93 -11.74
C LEU A 157 -9.54 -4.23 -12.83
N PRO A 158 -9.11 -2.97 -12.61
CA PRO A 158 -8.17 -2.34 -13.51
C PRO A 158 -6.81 -3.03 -13.45
N GLN A 159 -6.00 -2.83 -14.49
CA GLN A 159 -4.63 -3.31 -14.49
C GLN A 159 -3.80 -2.52 -13.47
N ILE A 160 -3.05 -3.22 -12.61
CA ILE A 160 -2.06 -2.62 -11.72
C ILE A 160 -0.68 -2.79 -12.35
N ARG A 161 0.15 -1.76 -12.30
CA ARG A 161 1.51 -1.78 -12.85
C ARG A 161 2.51 -2.43 -11.91
N ALA A 162 2.38 -2.18 -10.62
CA ALA A 162 3.19 -2.83 -9.60
C ALA A 162 2.57 -2.68 -8.20
N PHE A 163 3.05 -3.52 -7.28
CA PHE A 163 2.68 -3.50 -5.86
C PHE A 163 3.91 -3.19 -5.01
N ILE A 164 3.67 -2.57 -3.84
CA ILE A 164 4.71 -2.22 -2.87
C ILE A 164 4.24 -2.66 -1.49
N ASP A 165 5.09 -3.41 -0.82
CA ASP A 165 4.91 -3.87 0.55
C ASP A 165 5.95 -3.25 1.47
N LEU A 166 5.50 -2.59 2.51
CA LEU A 166 6.32 -2.12 3.61
C LEU A 166 6.03 -3.00 4.83
N TYR A 167 6.96 -3.87 5.15
CA TYR A 167 6.96 -4.72 6.36
C TYR A 167 5.61 -5.40 6.67
N GLY A 168 4.91 -5.89 5.67
CA GLY A 168 3.62 -6.57 5.82
C GLY A 168 3.72 -7.98 6.36
N VAL A 169 2.65 -8.42 7.04
CA VAL A 169 2.48 -9.82 7.42
C VAL A 169 2.27 -10.68 6.17
N VAL A 170 2.93 -11.80 6.10
CA VAL A 170 2.88 -12.71 4.92
C VAL A 170 2.11 -13.98 5.23
N ASP A 171 2.43 -14.63 6.35
CA ASP A 171 1.89 -15.92 6.72
C ASP A 171 1.57 -15.97 8.22
N LEU A 172 0.29 -15.85 8.53
CA LEU A 172 -0.21 -15.87 9.91
C LEU A 172 0.11 -17.19 10.64
N ALA A 173 0.22 -18.29 9.91
CA ALA A 173 0.50 -19.60 10.51
C ALA A 173 1.93 -19.72 11.03
N THR A 174 2.87 -18.89 10.55
CA THR A 174 4.29 -18.97 10.89
C THR A 174 4.81 -17.83 11.76
N LEU A 175 3.96 -16.88 12.15
CA LEU A 175 4.37 -15.74 12.99
C LEU A 175 5.04 -16.19 14.30
N SER A 176 4.43 -17.15 15.02
CA SER A 176 4.98 -17.71 16.26
C SER A 176 6.28 -18.50 16.09
N GLU A 177 6.55 -19.00 14.88
CA GLU A 177 7.82 -19.66 14.57
C GLU A 177 8.94 -18.64 14.34
N ASP A 178 8.59 -17.52 13.73
CA ASP A 178 9.52 -16.47 13.31
C ASP A 178 9.89 -15.52 14.49
N HIS A 179 8.98 -15.35 15.47
CA HIS A 179 9.18 -14.52 16.64
C HIS A 179 8.65 -15.21 17.90
N ARG A 180 9.54 -15.89 18.63
CA ARG A 180 9.17 -16.74 19.77
C ARG A 180 8.81 -15.98 21.04
N ASP A 181 9.23 -14.74 21.16
CA ASP A 181 9.03 -13.90 22.35
C ASP A 181 7.69 -13.15 22.33
N GLU A 182 7.02 -13.10 21.18
CA GLU A 182 5.71 -12.49 21.02
C GLU A 182 4.59 -13.53 21.05
N ASN A 183 3.47 -13.16 21.66
CA ASN A 183 2.33 -14.05 21.79
C ASN A 183 1.26 -13.78 20.73
N TYR A 184 1.40 -14.39 19.57
CA TYR A 184 0.37 -14.35 18.51
C TYR A 184 -0.80 -15.32 18.76
N GLU A 185 -0.74 -16.12 19.82
CA GLU A 185 -1.73 -17.17 20.14
C GLU A 185 -2.69 -16.77 21.27
N SER A 186 -2.92 -15.46 21.46
CA SER A 186 -3.96 -14.93 22.35
C SER A 186 -5.17 -14.45 21.56
N ILE A 187 -6.38 -14.66 22.08
CA ILE A 187 -7.65 -14.22 21.46
C ILE A 187 -7.70 -12.70 21.28
N GLY A 188 -6.98 -11.94 22.11
CA GLY A 188 -6.92 -10.48 22.04
C GLY A 188 -5.99 -9.92 20.97
N THR A 189 -5.19 -10.76 20.30
CA THR A 189 -4.23 -10.30 19.29
C THR A 189 -4.94 -9.81 18.01
N PRO A 190 -4.31 -8.89 17.26
CA PRO A 190 -4.82 -8.44 15.97
C PRO A 190 -5.09 -9.59 14.99
N GLU A 191 -4.22 -10.60 14.96
CA GLU A 191 -4.32 -11.79 14.13
C GLU A 191 -5.58 -12.60 14.48
N ALA A 192 -5.82 -12.80 15.77
CA ALA A 192 -7.02 -13.49 16.21
C ALA A 192 -8.30 -12.72 15.87
N GLN A 193 -8.28 -11.39 16.02
CA GLN A 193 -9.42 -10.55 15.62
C GLN A 193 -9.67 -10.59 14.12
N LEU A 194 -8.61 -10.58 13.30
CA LEU A 194 -8.69 -10.73 11.84
C LEU A 194 -9.33 -12.09 11.45
N LEU A 195 -9.04 -13.14 12.21
CA LEU A 195 -9.58 -14.50 12.00
C LEU A 195 -10.94 -14.75 12.67
N GLY A 196 -11.62 -13.68 13.15
CA GLY A 196 -12.95 -13.77 13.73
C GLY A 196 -12.97 -14.25 15.19
N GLY A 197 -11.92 -13.96 15.95
CA GLY A 197 -11.79 -14.30 17.36
C GLY A 197 -11.10 -15.65 17.64
N TYR A 198 -10.49 -16.25 16.62
CA TYR A 198 -9.72 -17.49 16.76
C TYR A 198 -8.24 -17.25 16.48
N THR A 199 -7.38 -17.83 17.31
CA THR A 199 -5.94 -17.76 17.03
C THR A 199 -5.57 -18.58 15.78
N PRO A 200 -4.42 -18.32 15.16
CA PRO A 200 -3.95 -19.12 14.01
C PRO A 200 -3.93 -20.63 14.26
N THR A 201 -3.53 -21.05 15.48
CA THR A 201 -3.51 -22.47 15.87
C THR A 201 -4.92 -23.04 16.09
N GLN A 202 -5.86 -22.25 16.63
CA GLN A 202 -7.24 -22.68 16.83
C GLN A 202 -8.01 -22.84 15.52
N ASN A 203 -7.67 -22.01 14.52
CA ASN A 203 -8.29 -22.08 13.19
C ASN A 203 -7.25 -22.03 12.05
N PRO A 204 -6.48 -23.12 11.90
CA PRO A 204 -5.40 -23.17 10.91
C PRO A 204 -5.90 -23.03 9.45
N LYS A 205 -7.15 -23.40 9.16
CA LYS A 205 -7.73 -23.20 7.82
C LYS A 205 -8.00 -21.72 7.55
N ALA A 206 -8.45 -20.96 8.53
CA ALA A 206 -8.62 -19.51 8.37
C ALA A 206 -7.26 -18.81 8.27
N ALA A 207 -6.29 -19.18 9.11
CA ALA A 207 -4.93 -18.68 9.04
C ALA A 207 -4.30 -18.93 7.66
N GLN A 208 -4.43 -20.16 7.12
CA GLN A 208 -3.95 -20.48 5.78
C GLN A 208 -4.61 -19.62 4.69
N LYS A 209 -5.93 -19.42 4.77
CA LYS A 209 -6.65 -18.56 3.80
C LYS A 209 -6.22 -17.10 3.89
N ALA A 210 -5.80 -16.63 5.06
CA ALA A 210 -5.29 -15.28 5.28
C ALA A 210 -3.76 -15.18 5.05
N SER A 211 -3.10 -16.22 4.56
CA SER A 211 -1.67 -16.25 4.24
C SER A 211 -1.44 -16.06 2.76
N VAL A 212 -0.55 -15.14 2.39
CA VAL A 212 -0.22 -14.76 1.01
C VAL A 212 0.31 -15.96 0.22
N LEU A 213 1.15 -16.78 0.86
CA LEU A 213 1.79 -17.95 0.25
C LEU A 213 0.78 -18.97 -0.26
N HIS A 214 -0.43 -19.00 0.33
CA HIS A 214 -1.51 -19.91 -0.10
C HIS A 214 -1.99 -19.64 -1.54
N TYR A 215 -1.83 -18.41 -2.03
CA TYR A 215 -2.32 -17.97 -3.34
C TYR A 215 -1.23 -17.94 -4.41
N ILE A 216 0.04 -18.04 -4.04
CA ILE A 216 1.17 -18.02 -4.98
C ILE A 216 1.57 -19.45 -5.34
N THR A 217 1.23 -19.85 -6.55
CA THR A 217 1.52 -21.18 -7.14
C THR A 217 2.25 -21.00 -8.46
N GLU A 218 2.73 -22.08 -9.06
CA GLU A 218 3.38 -22.05 -10.38
C GLU A 218 2.51 -21.46 -11.50
N SER A 219 1.17 -21.59 -11.37
CA SER A 219 0.22 -21.04 -12.33
C SER A 219 -0.24 -19.61 -12.02
N THR A 220 0.14 -19.07 -10.87
CA THR A 220 -0.23 -17.71 -10.48
C THR A 220 0.61 -16.71 -11.27
N GLN A 221 -0.07 -15.74 -11.89
CA GLN A 221 0.60 -14.60 -12.53
C GLN A 221 0.33 -13.36 -11.73
N THR A 222 1.41 -12.73 -11.26
CA THR A 222 1.36 -11.49 -10.50
C THR A 222 2.09 -10.37 -11.23
N ASP A 223 1.70 -9.14 -10.90
CA ASP A 223 2.43 -7.95 -11.32
C ASP A 223 3.72 -7.80 -10.50
N PRO A 224 4.68 -6.95 -10.91
CA PRO A 224 5.91 -6.72 -10.15
C PRO A 224 5.63 -6.29 -8.70
N LEU A 225 6.43 -6.79 -7.76
CA LEU A 225 6.34 -6.47 -6.33
C LEU A 225 7.68 -5.91 -5.83
N LEU A 226 7.61 -4.81 -5.07
CA LEU A 226 8.70 -4.29 -4.25
C LEU A 226 8.39 -4.57 -2.78
N ILE A 227 9.34 -5.12 -2.06
CA ILE A 227 9.28 -5.35 -0.60
C ILE A 227 10.37 -4.52 0.07
N LEU A 228 10.03 -3.80 1.14
CA LEU A 228 10.97 -3.18 2.06
C LEU A 228 10.65 -3.64 3.49
N HIS A 229 11.64 -4.18 4.20
CA HIS A 229 11.43 -4.70 5.56
C HIS A 229 12.65 -4.46 6.45
N GLY A 230 12.43 -4.05 7.69
CA GLY A 230 13.48 -3.80 8.68
C GLY A 230 14.08 -5.09 9.23
N THR A 231 15.41 -5.14 9.31
CA THR A 231 16.10 -6.37 9.79
C THR A 231 15.95 -6.61 11.29
N LYS A 232 15.49 -5.59 12.05
CA LYS A 232 15.21 -5.67 13.50
C LYS A 232 13.74 -5.46 13.83
N ASP A 233 12.84 -5.72 12.87
CA ASP A 233 11.40 -5.57 13.09
C ASP A 233 10.93 -6.44 14.25
N SER A 234 10.46 -5.78 15.31
CA SER A 234 10.04 -6.39 16.58
C SER A 234 8.55 -6.76 16.59
N LEU A 235 7.74 -6.34 15.61
CA LEU A 235 6.31 -6.62 15.53
C LEU A 235 5.97 -7.62 14.41
N VAL A 236 6.50 -7.42 13.22
CA VAL A 236 6.34 -8.34 12.09
C VAL A 236 7.72 -8.90 11.75
N PRO A 237 7.99 -10.17 12.07
CA PRO A 237 9.33 -10.73 11.89
C PRO A 237 9.85 -10.57 10.47
N PHE A 238 11.10 -10.11 10.30
CA PHE A 238 11.78 -9.98 9.01
C PHE A 238 11.70 -11.25 8.15
N ASN A 239 11.69 -12.42 8.79
CA ASN A 239 11.56 -13.71 8.13
C ASN A 239 10.25 -13.86 7.33
N GLN A 240 9.21 -13.10 7.65
CA GLN A 240 7.98 -13.10 6.86
C GLN A 240 8.26 -12.67 5.41
N SER A 241 8.97 -11.56 5.20
CA SER A 241 9.37 -11.12 3.85
C SER A 241 10.39 -12.04 3.20
N VAL A 242 11.32 -12.61 3.97
CA VAL A 242 12.28 -13.61 3.45
C VAL A 242 11.53 -14.84 2.93
N ARG A 243 10.53 -15.36 3.66
CA ARG A 243 9.69 -16.49 3.22
C ARG A 243 8.96 -16.16 1.90
N LEU A 244 8.36 -14.98 1.82
CA LEU A 244 7.67 -14.54 0.60
C LEU A 244 8.64 -14.45 -0.59
N PHE A 245 9.78 -13.82 -0.39
CA PHE A 245 10.79 -13.66 -1.45
C PHE A 245 11.28 -15.01 -1.97
N VAL A 246 11.69 -15.92 -1.08
CA VAL A 246 12.18 -17.26 -1.46
C VAL A 246 11.08 -18.08 -2.15
N HIS A 247 9.84 -18.02 -1.65
CA HIS A 247 8.70 -18.70 -2.27
C HIS A 247 8.42 -18.12 -3.67
N SER A 248 8.38 -16.80 -3.79
CA SER A 248 8.14 -16.10 -5.05
C SER A 248 9.18 -16.43 -6.12
N GLN A 249 10.47 -16.53 -5.74
CA GLN A 249 11.52 -16.96 -6.66
C GLN A 249 11.27 -18.38 -7.20
N LYS A 250 10.86 -19.32 -6.33
CA LYS A 250 10.53 -20.69 -6.75
C LYS A 250 9.34 -20.75 -7.70
N MET A 251 8.42 -19.80 -7.56
CA MET A 251 7.21 -19.67 -8.39
C MET A 251 7.41 -18.71 -9.59
N ASN A 252 8.65 -18.31 -9.89
CA ASN A 252 9.02 -17.41 -10.99
C ASN A 252 8.29 -16.05 -10.97
N GLN A 253 7.95 -15.52 -9.79
CA GLN A 253 7.34 -14.20 -9.65
C GLN A 253 8.39 -13.09 -9.66
N LYS A 254 8.02 -11.89 -10.14
CA LYS A 254 8.90 -10.71 -10.22
C LYS A 254 8.87 -9.93 -8.91
N VAL A 255 9.78 -10.25 -8.00
CA VAL A 255 9.90 -9.60 -6.70
C VAL A 255 11.27 -8.96 -6.54
N THR A 256 11.29 -7.70 -6.10
CA THR A 256 12.47 -6.97 -5.65
C THR A 256 12.37 -6.80 -4.14
N PHE A 257 13.42 -7.11 -3.39
CA PHE A 257 13.40 -7.05 -1.93
C PHE A 257 14.60 -6.25 -1.40
N TYR A 258 14.30 -5.23 -0.58
CA TYR A 258 15.27 -4.43 0.15
C TYR A 258 15.15 -4.72 1.65
N ALA A 259 16.22 -5.22 2.24
CA ALA A 259 16.39 -5.27 3.69
C ALA A 259 16.83 -3.88 4.18
N VAL A 260 16.06 -3.27 5.07
CA VAL A 260 16.42 -1.99 5.70
C VAL A 260 17.19 -2.31 6.97
N GLU A 261 18.51 -2.11 6.93
CA GLU A 261 19.42 -2.52 8.00
C GLU A 261 19.09 -1.78 9.32
N ASP A 262 19.08 -2.54 10.41
CA ASP A 262 18.81 -2.06 11.79
C ASP A 262 17.46 -1.37 12.01
N ALA A 263 16.57 -1.35 11.02
CA ALA A 263 15.26 -0.75 11.18
C ALA A 263 14.30 -1.67 11.94
N ASP A 264 13.51 -1.06 12.83
CA ASP A 264 12.37 -1.66 13.50
C ASP A 264 11.07 -1.30 12.77
N HIS A 265 9.94 -1.87 13.20
CA HIS A 265 8.62 -1.71 12.61
C HIS A 265 8.17 -0.25 12.52
N GLY A 266 7.73 0.20 11.35
CA GLY A 266 7.11 1.52 11.17
C GLY A 266 8.01 2.72 11.44
N GLN A 267 9.33 2.55 11.54
CA GLN A 267 10.24 3.65 11.80
C GLN A 267 10.33 4.63 10.63
N SER A 268 10.70 5.87 10.94
CA SER A 268 10.81 6.98 9.97
C SER A 268 11.78 6.71 8.81
N VAL A 269 12.68 5.73 8.95
CA VAL A 269 13.61 5.32 7.88
C VAL A 269 12.86 4.82 6.62
N PHE A 270 11.67 4.26 6.78
CA PHE A 270 10.85 3.81 5.65
C PHE A 270 10.27 4.97 4.84
N TYR A 271 10.26 6.19 5.42
CA TYR A 271 9.68 7.39 4.83
C TYR A 271 10.72 8.49 4.61
N ASN A 272 12.02 8.20 4.76
CA ASN A 272 13.08 9.14 4.46
C ASN A 272 13.32 9.27 2.94
N GLU A 273 14.04 10.31 2.54
CA GLU A 273 14.32 10.62 1.14
C GLU A 273 14.95 9.42 0.38
N GLN A 274 15.86 8.69 0.99
CA GLN A 274 16.54 7.54 0.35
C GLN A 274 15.56 6.40 0.06
N THR A 275 14.72 6.03 1.03
CA THR A 275 13.73 4.96 0.87
C THR A 275 12.63 5.36 -0.11
N MET A 276 12.15 6.62 -0.02
CA MET A 276 11.18 7.15 -0.96
C MET A 276 11.72 7.18 -2.39
N GLN A 277 13.01 7.48 -2.58
CA GLN A 277 13.63 7.43 -3.90
C GLN A 277 13.65 6.01 -4.48
N VAL A 278 13.92 4.97 -3.66
CA VAL A 278 13.82 3.56 -4.10
C VAL A 278 12.40 3.23 -4.58
N ILE A 279 11.39 3.71 -3.87
CA ILE A 279 9.99 3.51 -4.24
C ILE A 279 9.69 4.25 -5.55
N ILE A 280 10.09 5.52 -5.68
CA ILE A 280 9.86 6.34 -6.87
C ILE A 280 10.54 5.72 -8.09
N ASP A 281 11.79 5.28 -7.97
CA ASP A 281 12.54 4.62 -9.06
C ASP A 281 11.85 3.33 -9.51
N PHE A 282 11.30 2.57 -8.56
CA PHE A 282 10.54 1.36 -8.86
C PHE A 282 9.23 1.67 -9.58
N LEU A 283 8.49 2.69 -9.16
CA LEU A 283 7.27 3.16 -9.81
C LEU A 283 7.55 3.65 -11.24
N ASP A 284 8.57 4.49 -11.40
CA ASP A 284 8.99 5.05 -12.68
C ASP A 284 9.40 3.97 -13.70
N LYS A 285 10.03 2.92 -13.23
CA LYS A 285 10.40 1.76 -14.06
C LYS A 285 9.18 1.00 -14.58
N HIS A 286 8.04 1.01 -13.87
CA HIS A 286 6.88 0.20 -14.21
C HIS A 286 5.71 1.01 -14.78
N LYS A 287 5.78 2.34 -14.78
CA LYS A 287 4.78 3.15 -15.48
C LYS A 287 4.92 3.03 -17.00
N THR A 288 3.82 3.23 -17.71
CA THR A 288 3.85 3.33 -19.18
C THR A 288 4.47 4.64 -19.60
N SER A 289 5.27 4.61 -20.67
CA SER A 289 6.12 5.71 -21.16
C SER A 289 5.40 6.87 -21.85
N ASN A 290 4.10 7.09 -21.57
CA ASN A 290 3.33 8.14 -22.23
C ASN A 290 3.57 9.55 -21.65
N TYR A 291 4.55 9.73 -20.78
CA TYR A 291 4.85 11.01 -20.13
C TYR A 291 6.32 11.34 -20.24
N ASP A 292 6.69 12.05 -21.31
CA ASP A 292 7.94 12.81 -21.32
C ASP A 292 7.78 14.02 -20.38
N TRP A 293 8.60 14.05 -19.34
CA TRP A 293 8.62 15.09 -18.30
C TRP A 293 9.44 16.32 -18.75
N PHE A 294 9.23 16.81 -20.00
CA PHE A 294 9.95 18.01 -20.48
C PHE A 294 9.00 19.11 -20.94
#